data_8c3eb29e0a82db43c98914e3b7c0c97d
#
_entry.id   8c3eb29e0a82db43c98914e3b7c0c97d
#
_cell.length_a   1.000
_cell.length_b   1.000
_cell.length_c   1.000
_cell.angle_alpha   90.00
_cell.angle_beta   90.00
_cell.angle_gamma   90.00
#
_symmetry.space_group_name_H-M   'P 1'
#
loop_
_entity.id
_entity.type
_entity.pdbx_description
1 polymer ?
#
loop_
_entity_poly.entity_id
_entity_poly.type
_entity_poly.pdbx_seq_one_letter_code
_entity_poly.pdbx_strand_id
1 'polypeptide(L)'
;MKTRTIVIFAFLASAISFAKFSPCIGFNWATPGQYIHACYSDLPSLLGNRSIGSGAWAFSGEQPVEYPVITGLVMYLTAQLAEVTTTYYLLNAALLALLFIAVALITARIRPQFGYLLSFTPAVIASLYINWDLWAIATMMISIYWFDRKQYDLSALAIGISIATKFIPVFLIPVAIYIFYRNTNLKGAIRYLAITGGTWLAINLPVALTTPDGWWYFYKLNIERVADWGSLWYALSALGIGLANLNYLSILLLL
;
A
#
# COMPACT_ATOMS: atom_id res chain seq x y z
N MET A 1 23.00 15.01 8.03
CA MET A 1 22.52 15.61 6.75
C MET A 1 21.33 16.51 7.04
N LYS A 2 21.18 17.64 6.33
CA LYS A 2 20.10 18.60 6.60
C LYS A 2 18.76 18.06 6.10
N THR A 3 17.70 18.14 6.90
CA THR A 3 16.30 17.77 6.54
C THR A 3 15.90 18.34 5.18
N ARG A 4 16.28 19.59 4.89
CA ARG A 4 16.01 20.25 3.62
C ARG A 4 16.53 19.46 2.41
N THR A 5 17.70 18.86 2.50
CA THR A 5 18.31 18.08 1.40
C THR A 5 17.46 16.83 1.09
N ILE A 6 16.97 16.13 2.13
CA ILE A 6 16.10 14.95 1.97
C ILE A 6 14.80 15.35 1.28
N VAL A 7 14.17 16.44 1.72
CA VAL A 7 12.93 16.95 1.11
C VAL A 7 13.12 17.28 -0.36
N ILE A 8 14.24 17.96 -0.71
CA ILE A 8 14.56 18.29 -2.10
C ILE A 8 14.69 17.03 -2.95
N PHE A 9 15.44 16.03 -2.50
CA PHE A 9 15.62 14.79 -3.27
C PHE A 9 14.33 13.99 -3.38
N ALA A 10 13.54 13.89 -2.32
CA ALA A 10 12.25 13.21 -2.37
C ALA A 10 11.27 13.94 -3.31
N PHE A 11 11.26 15.27 -3.31
CA PHE A 11 10.47 16.07 -4.24
C PHE A 11 10.93 15.85 -5.69
N LEU A 12 12.24 15.88 -5.96
CA LEU A 12 12.78 15.63 -7.31
C LEU A 12 12.44 14.22 -7.79
N ALA A 13 12.58 13.19 -6.94
CA ALA A 13 12.17 11.82 -7.28
C ALA A 13 10.67 11.74 -7.60
N SER A 14 9.83 12.41 -6.82
CA SER A 14 8.39 12.50 -7.08
C SER A 14 8.09 13.19 -8.40
N ALA A 15 8.79 14.30 -8.72
CA ALA A 15 8.62 15.01 -9.97
C ALA A 15 9.07 14.17 -11.18
N ILE A 16 10.18 13.46 -11.10
CA ILE A 16 10.67 12.55 -12.16
C ILE A 16 9.68 11.40 -12.35
N SER A 17 9.20 10.79 -11.26
CA SER A 17 8.17 9.76 -11.34
C SER A 17 6.89 10.30 -11.97
N PHE A 18 6.44 11.50 -11.58
CA PHE A 18 5.26 12.12 -12.17
C PHE A 18 5.44 12.35 -13.68
N ALA A 19 6.60 12.82 -14.13
CA ALA A 19 6.92 12.98 -15.54
C ALA A 19 6.83 11.66 -16.31
N LYS A 20 7.23 10.53 -15.71
CA LYS A 20 7.07 9.18 -16.30
C LYS A 20 5.59 8.81 -16.50
N PHE A 21 4.71 9.18 -15.58
CA PHE A 21 3.28 8.83 -15.64
C PHE A 21 2.44 9.86 -16.43
N SER A 22 2.93 11.10 -16.60
CA SER A 22 2.20 12.19 -17.22
C SER A 22 1.73 11.96 -18.67
N PRO A 23 2.42 11.19 -19.54
CA PRO A 23 1.92 10.93 -20.89
C PRO A 23 0.51 10.31 -20.90
N CYS A 24 0.17 9.47 -19.92
CA CYS A 24 -1.15 8.85 -19.83
C CYS A 24 -2.28 9.84 -19.58
N ILE A 25 -2.01 11.02 -19.02
CA ILE A 25 -3.01 12.08 -18.79
C ILE A 25 -3.62 12.52 -20.12
N GLY A 26 -2.79 12.67 -21.16
CA GLY A 26 -3.21 13.19 -22.46
C GLY A 26 -4.19 12.29 -23.22
N PHE A 27 -4.17 10.98 -22.98
CA PHE A 27 -5.09 10.01 -23.60
C PHE A 27 -5.92 9.21 -22.58
N ASN A 28 -6.05 9.76 -21.38
CA ASN A 28 -6.91 9.26 -20.29
C ASN A 28 -6.70 7.75 -20.00
N TRP A 29 -5.43 7.31 -19.96
CA TRP A 29 -5.02 5.92 -19.69
C TRP A 29 -5.64 4.88 -20.64
N ALA A 30 -6.00 5.27 -21.87
CA ALA A 30 -6.58 4.34 -22.83
C ALA A 30 -5.60 3.22 -23.21
N THR A 31 -6.13 2.01 -23.36
CA THR A 31 -5.41 0.85 -23.88
C THR A 31 -5.30 0.94 -25.42
N PRO A 32 -4.16 0.62 -26.04
CA PRO A 32 -2.93 0.08 -25.46
C PRO A 32 -1.91 1.14 -25.01
N GLY A 33 -2.20 2.43 -25.16
CA GLY A 33 -1.29 3.55 -24.93
C GLY A 33 -0.61 3.52 -23.56
N GLN A 34 -1.35 3.23 -22.48
CA GLN A 34 -0.81 3.16 -21.13
C GLN A 34 0.30 2.10 -20.94
N TYR A 35 0.27 1.02 -21.71
CA TYR A 35 1.30 -0.01 -21.69
C TYR A 35 2.48 0.34 -22.60
N ILE A 36 2.23 0.89 -23.80
CA ILE A 36 3.25 1.33 -24.74
C ILE A 36 4.13 2.42 -24.10
N HIS A 37 3.53 3.37 -23.40
CA HIS A 37 4.25 4.46 -22.72
C HIS A 37 4.69 4.12 -21.28
N ALA A 38 4.48 2.88 -20.83
CA ALA A 38 4.83 2.41 -19.49
C ALA A 38 4.31 3.32 -18.35
N CYS A 39 3.13 3.94 -18.53
CA CYS A 39 2.51 4.88 -17.58
C CYS A 39 1.20 4.34 -16.98
N TYR A 40 0.97 3.01 -17.03
CA TYR A 40 -0.14 2.36 -16.35
C TYR A 40 -0.18 2.72 -14.86
N SER A 41 -1.39 2.94 -14.35
CA SER A 41 -1.65 3.22 -12.93
C SER A 41 -3.00 2.64 -12.53
N ASP A 42 -3.06 2.00 -11.36
CA ASP A 42 -4.30 1.54 -10.74
C ASP A 42 -5.22 2.72 -10.36
N LEU A 43 -4.64 3.90 -10.09
CA LEU A 43 -5.41 5.07 -9.65
C LEU A 43 -6.55 5.37 -10.63
N PRO A 44 -6.31 5.69 -11.92
CA PRO A 44 -7.39 5.92 -12.87
C PRO A 44 -8.13 4.64 -13.27
N SER A 45 -7.43 3.50 -13.36
CA SER A 45 -8.01 2.24 -13.80
C SER A 45 -9.13 1.76 -12.86
N LEU A 46 -8.89 1.78 -11.55
CA LEU A 46 -9.87 1.32 -10.57
C LEU A 46 -10.99 2.35 -10.33
N LEU A 47 -10.77 3.64 -10.57
CA LEU A 47 -11.87 4.59 -10.59
C LEU A 47 -12.93 4.20 -11.63
N GLY A 48 -12.51 3.87 -12.85
CA GLY A 48 -13.41 3.48 -13.94
C GLY A 48 -14.02 2.08 -13.80
N ASN A 49 -13.32 1.17 -13.12
CA ASN A 49 -13.69 -0.25 -13.04
C ASN A 49 -14.33 -0.65 -11.70
N ARG A 50 -14.48 0.28 -10.74
CA ARG A 50 -15.10 0.02 -9.44
C ARG A 50 -16.27 0.97 -9.19
N SER A 51 -17.17 0.55 -8.31
CA SER A 51 -18.40 1.31 -7.97
C SER A 51 -18.13 2.72 -7.46
N ILE A 52 -16.92 3.01 -6.95
CA ILE A 52 -16.52 4.35 -6.52
C ILE A 52 -16.59 5.41 -7.63
N GLY A 53 -16.41 5.03 -8.89
CA GLY A 53 -16.53 5.94 -10.04
C GLY A 53 -17.94 6.48 -10.26
N SER A 54 -18.96 5.78 -9.77
CA SER A 54 -20.37 6.26 -9.75
C SER A 54 -20.74 6.99 -8.45
N GLY A 55 -19.77 7.23 -7.55
CA GLY A 55 -20.01 7.84 -6.23
C GLY A 55 -20.48 6.87 -5.15
N ALA A 56 -20.58 5.57 -5.46
CA ALA A 56 -21.00 4.55 -4.49
C ALA A 56 -19.93 4.34 -3.40
N TRP A 57 -20.37 3.88 -2.24
CA TRP A 57 -19.47 3.49 -1.15
C TRP A 57 -18.47 2.42 -1.62
N ALA A 58 -17.20 2.56 -1.21
CA ALA A 58 -16.11 1.72 -1.68
C ALA A 58 -16.36 0.20 -1.55
N PHE A 59 -17.08 -0.21 -0.52
CA PHE A 59 -17.36 -1.61 -0.20
C PHE A 59 -18.81 -2.01 -0.53
N SER A 60 -19.48 -1.29 -1.45
CA SER A 60 -20.86 -1.59 -1.89
C SER A 60 -20.94 -1.75 -3.41
N GLY A 61 -22.11 -2.20 -3.89
CA GLY A 61 -22.37 -2.40 -5.30
C GLY A 61 -21.81 -3.71 -5.86
N GLU A 62 -21.90 -3.87 -7.18
CA GLU A 62 -21.49 -5.09 -7.87
C GLU A 62 -19.96 -5.21 -8.03
N GLN A 63 -19.26 -4.06 -8.00
CA GLN A 63 -17.81 -3.97 -8.17
C GLN A 63 -17.17 -3.22 -6.99
N PRO A 64 -17.15 -3.82 -5.78
CA PRO A 64 -16.49 -3.20 -4.63
C PRO A 64 -14.97 -3.10 -4.86
N VAL A 65 -14.30 -2.23 -4.09
CA VAL A 65 -12.84 -2.10 -4.18
C VAL A 65 -12.14 -3.35 -3.66
N GLU A 66 -11.03 -3.69 -4.30
CA GLU A 66 -10.19 -4.87 -4.01
C GLU A 66 -9.04 -4.55 -3.04
N TYR A 67 -9.28 -3.64 -2.12
CA TYR A 67 -8.29 -3.19 -1.14
C TYR A 67 -8.84 -3.27 0.28
N PRO A 68 -7.96 -3.37 1.31
CA PRO A 68 -8.37 -3.26 2.70
C PRO A 68 -9.01 -1.90 3.02
N VAL A 69 -9.64 -1.81 4.20
CA VAL A 69 -10.56 -0.74 4.58
C VAL A 69 -9.96 0.66 4.43
N ILE A 70 -8.73 0.90 4.88
CA ILE A 70 -8.15 2.27 4.82
C ILE A 70 -7.87 2.69 3.37
N THR A 71 -7.31 1.81 2.55
CA THR A 71 -7.09 2.13 1.13
C THR A 71 -8.42 2.35 0.42
N GLY A 72 -9.43 1.50 0.65
CA GLY A 72 -10.77 1.70 0.10
C GLY A 72 -11.39 3.03 0.52
N LEU A 73 -11.18 3.46 1.78
CA LEU A 73 -11.63 4.76 2.27
C LEU A 73 -10.90 5.92 1.57
N VAL A 74 -9.58 5.83 1.38
CA VAL A 74 -8.80 6.82 0.62
C VAL A 74 -9.31 6.93 -0.81
N MET A 75 -9.50 5.79 -1.49
CA MET A 75 -10.05 5.73 -2.84
C MET A 75 -11.42 6.42 -2.92
N TYR A 76 -12.34 6.08 -2.00
CA TYR A 76 -13.66 6.64 -1.94
C TYR A 76 -13.64 8.15 -1.70
N LEU A 77 -12.94 8.62 -0.66
CA LEU A 77 -12.89 10.04 -0.31
C LEU A 77 -12.27 10.89 -1.42
N THR A 78 -11.23 10.40 -2.08
CA THR A 78 -10.61 11.12 -3.20
C THR A 78 -11.49 11.10 -4.44
N ALA A 79 -12.30 10.06 -4.66
CA ALA A 79 -13.29 10.01 -5.73
C ALA A 79 -14.43 11.02 -5.51
N GLN A 80 -14.89 11.21 -4.25
CA GLN A 80 -15.92 12.24 -3.95
C GLN A 80 -15.43 13.67 -4.20
N LEU A 81 -14.12 13.91 -4.20
CA LEU A 81 -13.52 15.23 -4.42
C LEU A 81 -13.13 15.48 -5.88
N ALA A 82 -13.29 14.49 -6.76
CA ALA A 82 -12.83 14.53 -8.12
C ALA A 82 -13.99 14.37 -9.12
N GLU A 83 -14.18 15.35 -9.97
CA GLU A 83 -15.24 15.31 -11.01
C GLU A 83 -14.85 14.44 -12.22
N VAL A 84 -13.53 14.34 -12.50
CA VAL A 84 -12.99 13.61 -13.65
C VAL A 84 -11.77 12.79 -13.28
N THR A 85 -11.48 11.75 -14.07
CA THR A 85 -10.35 10.83 -13.86
C THR A 85 -9.01 11.55 -13.67
N THR A 86 -8.75 12.58 -14.45
CA THR A 86 -7.51 13.37 -14.34
C THR A 86 -7.40 14.06 -12.98
N THR A 87 -8.45 14.69 -12.49
CA THR A 87 -8.47 15.34 -11.17
C THR A 87 -8.26 14.31 -10.05
N TYR A 88 -8.92 13.15 -10.16
CA TYR A 88 -8.72 12.04 -9.23
C TYR A 88 -7.26 11.58 -9.19
N TYR A 89 -6.66 11.36 -10.36
CA TYR A 89 -5.25 10.98 -10.46
C TYR A 89 -4.33 12.03 -9.85
N LEU A 90 -4.51 13.32 -10.19
CA LEU A 90 -3.67 14.40 -9.68
C LEU A 90 -3.76 14.55 -8.17
N LEU A 91 -4.97 14.43 -7.59
CA LEU A 91 -5.18 14.48 -6.15
C LEU A 91 -4.44 13.34 -5.44
N ASN A 92 -4.61 12.11 -5.92
CA ASN A 92 -3.92 10.95 -5.36
C ASN A 92 -2.39 11.05 -5.55
N ALA A 93 -1.91 11.52 -6.71
CA ALA A 93 -0.49 11.72 -6.96
C ALA A 93 0.11 12.76 -6.00
N ALA A 94 -0.58 13.87 -5.73
CA ALA A 94 -0.14 14.85 -4.75
C ALA A 94 -0.05 14.27 -3.33
N LEU A 95 -1.05 13.50 -2.90
CA LEU A 95 -1.04 12.81 -1.60
C LEU A 95 0.12 11.80 -1.50
N LEU A 96 0.34 11.00 -2.54
CA LEU A 96 1.43 10.03 -2.60
C LEU A 96 2.81 10.71 -2.57
N ALA A 97 2.98 11.85 -3.26
CA ALA A 97 4.20 12.65 -3.20
C ALA A 97 4.49 13.15 -1.77
N LEU A 98 3.47 13.65 -1.06
CA LEU A 98 3.59 14.09 0.33
C LEU A 98 3.93 12.91 1.27
N LEU A 99 3.29 11.76 1.07
CA LEU A 99 3.61 10.54 1.83
C LEU A 99 5.04 10.06 1.56
N PHE A 100 5.51 10.13 0.32
CA PHE A 100 6.88 9.76 -0.02
C PHE A 100 7.91 10.65 0.68
N ILE A 101 7.68 11.96 0.72
CA ILE A 101 8.52 12.90 1.47
C ILE A 101 8.53 12.52 2.96
N ALA A 102 7.35 12.21 3.54
CA ALA A 102 7.24 11.78 4.93
C ALA A 102 8.01 10.47 5.18
N VAL A 103 7.88 9.47 4.31
CA VAL A 103 8.61 8.20 4.38
C VAL A 103 10.12 8.43 4.32
N ALA A 104 10.61 9.27 3.40
CA ALA A 104 12.04 9.60 3.30
C ALA A 104 12.56 10.28 4.58
N LEU A 105 11.78 11.18 5.17
CA LEU A 105 12.12 11.84 6.44
C LEU A 105 12.13 10.88 7.62
N ILE A 106 11.16 9.98 7.72
CA ILE A 106 11.09 8.96 8.78
C ILE A 106 12.26 7.99 8.63
N THR A 107 12.52 7.51 7.41
CA THR A 107 13.66 6.64 7.10
C THR A 107 14.98 7.28 7.53
N ALA A 108 15.16 8.57 7.26
CA ALA A 108 16.36 9.30 7.68
C ALA A 108 16.49 9.47 9.21
N ARG A 109 15.39 9.46 9.94
CA ARG A 109 15.41 9.48 11.42
C ARG A 109 15.79 8.14 12.02
N ILE A 110 15.56 7.03 11.30
CA ILE A 110 15.94 5.68 11.70
C ILE A 110 17.39 5.42 11.25
N ARG A 111 17.71 5.71 9.98
CA ARG A 111 19.02 5.51 9.36
C ARG A 111 19.29 6.65 8.36
N PRO A 112 20.10 7.65 8.72
CA PRO A 112 20.28 8.89 7.94
C PRO A 112 20.68 8.66 6.47
N GLN A 113 21.55 7.67 6.21
CA GLN A 113 22.02 7.35 4.85
C GLN A 113 20.92 6.83 3.93
N PHE A 114 19.91 6.14 4.45
CA PHE A 114 18.83 5.59 3.64
C PHE A 114 17.75 6.61 3.30
N GLY A 115 17.63 7.69 4.07
CA GLY A 115 16.64 8.72 3.80
C GLY A 115 16.81 9.44 2.46
N TYR A 116 18.06 9.60 1.98
CA TYR A 116 18.30 10.17 0.65
C TYR A 116 18.46 9.10 -0.43
N LEU A 117 19.09 7.95 -0.10
CA LEU A 117 19.26 6.85 -1.05
C LEU A 117 17.92 6.35 -1.59
N LEU A 118 16.88 6.33 -0.74
CA LEU A 118 15.53 5.96 -1.14
C LEU A 118 15.06 6.77 -2.36
N SER A 119 15.35 8.07 -2.41
CA SER A 119 14.96 8.96 -3.50
C SER A 119 15.68 8.68 -4.83
N PHE A 120 16.80 7.96 -4.81
CA PHE A 120 17.56 7.60 -6.01
C PHE A 120 17.28 6.18 -6.51
N THR A 121 16.37 5.45 -5.85
CA THR A 121 16.07 4.08 -6.29
C THR A 121 15.23 4.11 -7.57
N PRO A 122 15.62 3.37 -8.62
CA PRO A 122 14.81 3.24 -9.85
C PRO A 122 13.41 2.72 -9.57
N ALA A 123 13.25 1.87 -8.56
CA ALA A 123 11.96 1.33 -8.15
C ALA A 123 10.98 2.44 -7.72
N VAL A 124 11.43 3.44 -6.94
CA VAL A 124 10.58 4.59 -6.56
C VAL A 124 10.13 5.35 -7.79
N ILE A 125 11.05 5.70 -8.69
CA ILE A 125 10.72 6.42 -9.93
C ILE A 125 9.74 5.63 -10.79
N ALA A 126 9.93 4.31 -10.88
CA ALA A 126 9.10 3.45 -11.71
C ALA A 126 7.69 3.23 -11.14
N SER A 127 7.48 3.26 -9.80
CA SER A 127 6.27 2.74 -9.17
C SER A 127 5.52 3.71 -8.25
N LEU A 128 6.02 4.91 -7.98
CA LEU A 128 5.47 5.82 -6.96
C LEU A 128 3.97 6.11 -7.15
N TYR A 129 3.49 6.19 -8.39
CA TYR A 129 2.11 6.52 -8.73
C TYR A 129 1.35 5.36 -9.38
N ILE A 130 1.81 4.12 -9.19
CA ILE A 130 1.06 2.95 -9.70
C ILE A 130 -0.20 2.72 -8.87
N ASN A 131 -0.07 2.72 -7.53
CA ASN A 131 -1.15 2.39 -6.60
C ASN A 131 -1.02 3.10 -5.25
N TRP A 132 -1.87 2.75 -4.28
CA TRP A 132 -1.92 3.36 -2.94
C TRP A 132 -0.97 2.73 -1.91
N ASP A 133 -0.04 1.86 -2.29
CA ASP A 133 0.80 1.10 -1.36
C ASP A 133 1.59 1.98 -0.39
N LEU A 134 1.91 3.19 -0.81
CA LEU A 134 2.67 4.13 0.02
C LEU A 134 1.95 4.56 1.31
N TRP A 135 0.61 4.46 1.37
CA TRP A 135 -0.14 4.65 2.61
C TRP A 135 0.22 3.61 3.67
N ALA A 136 0.31 2.34 3.26
CA ALA A 136 0.75 1.26 4.14
C ALA A 136 2.22 1.39 4.50
N ILE A 137 3.08 1.73 3.53
CA ILE A 137 4.51 1.94 3.76
C ILE A 137 4.75 3.08 4.75
N ALA A 138 4.03 4.19 4.64
CA ALA A 138 4.18 5.32 5.56
C ALA A 138 3.82 4.94 7.00
N THR A 139 2.69 4.27 7.21
CA THR A 139 2.25 3.81 8.54
C THR A 139 3.14 2.69 9.09
N MET A 140 3.64 1.80 8.24
CA MET A 140 4.65 0.81 8.58
C MET A 140 5.97 1.45 9.05
N MET A 141 6.47 2.45 8.34
CA MET A 141 7.70 3.17 8.71
C MET A 141 7.52 3.95 10.02
N ILE A 142 6.35 4.50 10.27
CA ILE A 142 5.99 5.11 11.56
C ILE A 142 6.04 4.06 12.68
N SER A 143 5.50 2.85 12.44
CA SER A 143 5.57 1.75 13.40
C SER A 143 7.01 1.37 13.72
N ILE A 144 7.86 1.17 12.70
CA ILE A 144 9.28 0.84 12.87
C ILE A 144 10.01 1.95 13.65
N TYR A 145 9.72 3.21 13.34
CA TYR A 145 10.31 4.35 14.05
C TYR A 145 9.98 4.37 15.54
N TRP A 146 8.73 4.12 15.91
CA TRP A 146 8.33 4.05 17.32
C TRP A 146 8.82 2.79 18.01
N PHE A 147 8.88 1.66 17.29
CA PHE A 147 9.45 0.42 17.82
C PHE A 147 10.94 0.58 18.19
N ASP A 148 11.73 1.20 17.32
CA ASP A 148 13.15 1.52 17.56
C ASP A 148 13.33 2.41 18.81
N ARG A 149 12.35 3.28 19.10
CA ARG A 149 12.32 4.15 20.29
C ARG A 149 11.68 3.52 21.51
N LYS A 150 11.39 2.23 21.46
CA LYS A 150 10.74 1.47 22.56
C LYS A 150 9.33 1.98 22.93
N GLN A 151 8.70 2.76 22.03
CA GLN A 151 7.31 3.20 22.18
C GLN A 151 6.38 2.15 21.56
N TYR A 152 6.35 0.99 22.18
CA TYR A 152 5.74 -0.21 21.62
C TYR A 152 4.23 -0.08 21.39
N ASP A 153 3.50 0.65 22.23
CA ASP A 153 2.05 0.85 22.06
C ASP A 153 1.75 1.67 20.80
N LEU A 154 2.50 2.77 20.57
CA LEU A 154 2.36 3.60 19.37
C LEU A 154 2.78 2.83 18.12
N SER A 155 3.83 2.01 18.23
CA SER A 155 4.22 1.10 17.16
C SER A 155 3.11 0.09 16.83
N ALA A 156 2.49 -0.50 17.85
CA ALA A 156 1.40 -1.48 17.69
C ALA A 156 0.15 -0.85 17.05
N LEU A 157 -0.21 0.38 17.43
CA LEU A 157 -1.27 1.14 16.77
C LEU A 157 -0.95 1.38 15.29
N ALA A 158 0.25 1.86 15.00
CA ALA A 158 0.65 2.18 13.63
C ALA A 158 0.72 0.93 12.73
N ILE A 159 1.20 -0.22 13.23
CA ILE A 159 1.22 -1.45 12.44
C ILE A 159 -0.19 -2.01 12.23
N GLY A 160 -1.09 -1.89 13.20
CA GLY A 160 -2.51 -2.23 13.04
C GLY A 160 -3.19 -1.41 11.94
N ILE A 161 -2.94 -0.10 11.89
CA ILE A 161 -3.37 0.79 10.82
C ILE A 161 -2.77 0.35 9.47
N SER A 162 -1.47 0.05 9.45
CA SER A 162 -0.76 -0.36 8.24
C SER A 162 -1.33 -1.65 7.65
N ILE A 163 -1.65 -2.65 8.48
CA ILE A 163 -2.29 -3.91 8.06
C ILE A 163 -3.71 -3.66 7.53
N ALA A 164 -4.46 -2.72 8.14
CA ALA A 164 -5.78 -2.32 7.65
C ALA A 164 -5.71 -1.48 6.35
N THR A 165 -4.53 -1.03 5.95
CA THR A 165 -4.26 -0.32 4.69
C THR A 165 -3.81 -1.28 3.59
N LYS A 166 -2.89 -2.19 3.90
CA LYS A 166 -2.43 -3.29 3.04
C LYS A 166 -2.00 -4.45 3.92
N PHE A 167 -2.26 -5.69 3.52
CA PHE A 167 -2.05 -6.85 4.40
C PHE A 167 -0.56 -7.19 4.61
N ILE A 168 0.31 -6.87 3.64
CA ILE A 168 1.76 -7.20 3.68
C ILE A 168 2.47 -6.82 4.99
N PRO A 169 2.22 -5.66 5.65
CA PRO A 169 2.88 -5.32 6.91
C PRO A 169 2.69 -6.31 8.06
N VAL A 170 1.76 -7.26 7.95
CA VAL A 170 1.56 -8.34 8.92
C VAL A 170 2.85 -9.15 9.16
N PHE A 171 3.72 -9.28 8.15
CA PHE A 171 4.99 -9.99 8.25
C PHE A 171 6.00 -9.33 9.21
N LEU A 172 5.77 -8.10 9.66
CA LEU A 172 6.57 -7.50 10.72
C LEU A 172 6.19 -7.99 12.13
N ILE A 173 5.01 -8.58 12.29
CA ILE A 173 4.56 -9.08 13.61
C ILE A 173 5.47 -10.20 14.13
N PRO A 174 5.81 -11.25 13.38
CA PRO A 174 6.75 -12.26 13.82
C PRO A 174 8.10 -11.68 14.26
N VAL A 175 8.61 -10.68 13.53
CA VAL A 175 9.87 -10.00 13.87
C VAL A 175 9.75 -9.27 15.22
N ALA A 176 8.67 -8.53 15.43
CA ALA A 176 8.42 -7.83 16.70
C ALA A 176 8.30 -8.83 17.87
N ILE A 177 7.55 -9.92 17.70
CA ILE A 177 7.39 -10.98 18.70
C ILE A 177 8.74 -11.65 19.02
N TYR A 178 9.54 -11.94 18.01
CA TYR A 178 10.88 -12.48 18.20
C TYR A 178 11.78 -11.56 19.06
N ILE A 179 11.71 -10.24 18.82
CA ILE A 179 12.45 -9.26 19.62
C ILE A 179 11.97 -9.26 21.08
N PHE A 180 10.65 -9.30 21.33
CA PHE A 180 10.10 -9.42 22.69
C PHE A 180 10.52 -10.72 23.36
N TYR A 181 10.50 -11.84 22.65
CA TYR A 181 10.94 -13.14 23.14
C TYR A 181 12.42 -13.12 23.55
N ARG A 182 13.29 -12.58 22.68
CA ARG A 182 14.73 -12.42 22.99
C ARG A 182 14.98 -11.57 24.23
N ASN A 183 14.12 -10.62 24.52
CA ASN A 183 14.20 -9.75 25.69
C ASN A 183 13.40 -10.28 26.89
N THR A 184 12.94 -11.54 26.87
CA THR A 184 12.15 -12.19 27.93
C THR A 184 10.92 -11.39 28.34
N ASN A 185 10.31 -10.61 27.43
CA ASN A 185 9.18 -9.73 27.67
C ASN A 185 7.88 -10.27 27.04
N LEU A 186 7.39 -11.40 27.54
CA LEU A 186 6.15 -12.02 27.03
C LEU A 186 4.93 -11.10 27.23
N LYS A 187 4.86 -10.38 28.35
CA LYS A 187 3.75 -9.42 28.60
C LYS A 187 3.74 -8.30 27.55
N GLY A 188 4.91 -7.79 27.16
CA GLY A 188 5.06 -6.82 26.10
C GLY A 188 4.60 -7.36 24.75
N ALA A 189 4.94 -8.61 24.42
CA ALA A 189 4.51 -9.27 23.20
C ALA A 189 2.97 -9.40 23.13
N ILE A 190 2.34 -9.88 24.21
CA ILE A 190 0.88 -10.02 24.29
C ILE A 190 0.20 -8.65 24.15
N ARG A 191 0.70 -7.63 24.85
CA ARG A 191 0.16 -6.27 24.77
C ARG A 191 0.28 -5.70 23.36
N TYR A 192 1.43 -5.89 22.71
CA TYR A 192 1.67 -5.47 21.33
C TYR A 192 0.66 -6.10 20.37
N LEU A 193 0.47 -7.43 20.46
CA LEU A 193 -0.51 -8.16 19.66
C LEU A 193 -1.95 -7.70 19.93
N ALA A 194 -2.31 -7.49 21.19
CA ALA A 194 -3.65 -7.05 21.56
C ALA A 194 -3.96 -5.64 21.01
N ILE A 195 -3.01 -4.69 21.08
CA ILE A 195 -3.18 -3.36 20.53
C ILE A 195 -3.23 -3.41 19.00
N THR A 196 -2.33 -4.16 18.35
CA THR A 196 -2.30 -4.32 16.89
C THR A 196 -3.61 -4.93 16.39
N GLY A 197 -4.05 -6.05 16.96
CA GLY A 197 -5.29 -6.73 16.60
C GLY A 197 -6.53 -5.89 16.90
N GLY A 198 -6.55 -5.24 18.05
CA GLY A 198 -7.63 -4.34 18.46
C GLY A 198 -7.76 -3.14 17.50
N THR A 199 -6.65 -2.54 17.08
CA THR A 199 -6.64 -1.45 16.09
C THR A 199 -7.15 -1.92 14.74
N TRP A 200 -6.64 -3.06 14.25
CA TRP A 200 -7.10 -3.64 13.00
C TRP A 200 -8.61 -3.95 13.05
N LEU A 201 -9.07 -4.56 14.15
CA LEU A 201 -10.48 -4.90 14.35
C LEU A 201 -11.36 -3.64 14.41
N ALA A 202 -10.96 -2.61 15.16
CA ALA A 202 -11.70 -1.36 15.26
C ALA A 202 -11.91 -0.67 13.92
N ILE A 203 -10.94 -0.79 12.99
CA ILE A 203 -11.02 -0.23 11.64
C ILE A 203 -11.90 -1.10 10.73
N ASN A 204 -11.76 -2.42 10.81
CA ASN A 204 -12.42 -3.34 9.89
C ASN A 204 -13.87 -3.66 10.30
N LEU A 205 -14.17 -3.74 11.59
CA LEU A 205 -15.46 -4.19 12.10
C LEU A 205 -16.65 -3.34 11.60
N PRO A 206 -16.59 -1.99 11.58
CA PRO A 206 -17.70 -1.19 11.06
C PRO A 206 -18.05 -1.53 9.62
N VAL A 207 -17.05 -1.72 8.75
CA VAL A 207 -17.25 -2.07 7.34
C VAL A 207 -17.73 -3.51 7.18
N ALA A 208 -17.14 -4.44 7.95
CA ALA A 208 -17.55 -5.84 7.93
C ALA A 208 -19.01 -6.06 8.37
N LEU A 209 -19.52 -5.23 9.29
CA LEU A 209 -20.91 -5.31 9.76
C LEU A 209 -21.89 -4.62 8.82
N THR A 210 -21.49 -3.55 8.12
CA THR A 210 -22.38 -2.76 7.26
C THR A 210 -22.40 -3.24 5.82
N THR A 211 -21.25 -3.70 5.31
CA THR A 211 -21.06 -4.18 3.93
C THR A 211 -20.18 -5.44 3.91
N PRO A 212 -20.66 -6.58 4.48
CA PRO A 212 -19.86 -7.79 4.69
C PRO A 212 -19.29 -8.36 3.39
N ASP A 213 -20.07 -8.42 2.31
CA ASP A 213 -19.63 -8.97 1.02
C ASP A 213 -18.52 -8.13 0.40
N GLY A 214 -18.64 -6.79 0.44
CA GLY A 214 -17.64 -5.86 -0.06
C GLY A 214 -16.36 -5.89 0.79
N TRP A 215 -16.49 -5.99 2.13
CA TRP A 215 -15.34 -6.16 3.00
C TRP A 215 -14.62 -7.49 2.74
N TRP A 216 -15.37 -8.59 2.53
CA TRP A 216 -14.81 -9.91 2.24
C TRP A 216 -14.20 -10.00 0.85
N TYR A 217 -14.62 -9.16 -0.10
CA TYR A 217 -14.17 -9.18 -1.49
C TYR A 217 -12.64 -9.14 -1.65
N PHE A 218 -11.96 -8.29 -0.86
CA PHE A 218 -10.48 -8.24 -0.86
C PHE A 218 -9.86 -9.60 -0.53
N TYR A 219 -10.36 -10.28 0.51
CA TYR A 219 -9.82 -11.58 0.93
C TYR A 219 -10.14 -12.66 -0.10
N LYS A 220 -11.38 -12.71 -0.57
CA LYS A 220 -11.84 -13.65 -1.59
C LYS A 220 -10.99 -13.53 -2.86
N LEU A 221 -10.82 -12.32 -3.38
CA LEU A 221 -10.02 -12.08 -4.58
C LEU A 221 -8.57 -12.57 -4.41
N ASN A 222 -7.95 -12.31 -3.26
CA ASN A 222 -6.56 -12.73 -3.02
C ASN A 222 -6.43 -14.24 -2.78
N ILE A 223 -7.44 -14.91 -2.25
CA ILE A 223 -7.47 -16.37 -2.10
C ILE A 223 -7.65 -17.05 -3.46
N GLU A 224 -8.54 -16.51 -4.30
CA GLU A 224 -8.88 -17.07 -5.60
C GLU A 224 -7.93 -16.61 -6.73
N ARG A 225 -7.00 -15.70 -6.44
CA ARG A 225 -6.10 -15.09 -7.43
C ARG A 225 -5.21 -16.15 -8.08
N VAL A 226 -5.26 -16.19 -9.41
CA VAL A 226 -4.36 -17.01 -10.23
C VAL A 226 -3.07 -16.27 -10.54
N ALA A 227 -2.13 -16.94 -11.23
CA ALA A 227 -0.91 -16.32 -11.71
C ALA A 227 -1.24 -15.13 -12.63
N ASP A 228 -0.69 -13.96 -12.32
CA ASP A 228 -0.99 -12.71 -13.02
C ASP A 228 0.27 -12.16 -13.71
N TRP A 229 0.06 -11.27 -14.69
CA TRP A 229 1.10 -10.64 -15.50
C TRP A 229 2.21 -10.05 -14.63
N GLY A 230 3.47 -10.28 -15.05
CA GLY A 230 4.63 -9.81 -14.31
C GLY A 230 5.02 -10.64 -13.08
N SER A 231 4.25 -11.66 -12.71
CA SER A 231 4.64 -12.58 -11.63
C SER A 231 5.55 -13.71 -12.15
N LEU A 232 6.43 -14.21 -11.26
CA LEU A 232 7.22 -15.42 -11.53
C LEU A 232 6.33 -16.60 -11.91
N TRP A 233 5.19 -16.74 -11.25
CA TRP A 233 4.21 -17.80 -11.49
C TRP A 233 3.62 -17.74 -12.88
N TYR A 234 3.32 -16.53 -13.39
CA TYR A 234 2.87 -16.36 -14.77
C TYR A 234 3.96 -16.75 -15.78
N ALA A 235 5.20 -16.34 -15.55
CA ALA A 235 6.33 -16.72 -16.41
C ALA A 235 6.54 -18.24 -16.44
N LEU A 236 6.44 -18.92 -15.29
CA LEU A 236 6.52 -20.38 -15.19
C LEU A 236 5.37 -21.07 -15.92
N SER A 237 4.14 -20.56 -15.78
CA SER A 237 2.98 -21.09 -16.49
C SER A 237 3.09 -20.95 -18.01
N ALA A 238 3.66 -19.83 -18.50
CA ALA A 238 3.94 -19.61 -19.90
C ALA A 238 5.01 -20.57 -20.46
N LEU A 239 5.88 -21.11 -19.58
CA LEU A 239 6.85 -22.17 -19.91
C LEU A 239 6.25 -23.59 -19.77
N GLY A 240 4.95 -23.72 -19.53
CA GLY A 240 4.27 -25.01 -19.37
C GLY A 240 4.44 -25.65 -17.97
N ILE A 241 4.99 -24.92 -17.00
CA ILE A 241 5.14 -25.39 -15.61
C ILE A 241 3.88 -24.99 -14.84
N GLY A 242 2.93 -25.92 -14.76
CA GLY A 242 1.73 -25.76 -13.94
C GLY A 242 2.06 -26.00 -12.45
N LEU A 243 1.81 -24.98 -11.61
CA LEU A 243 1.95 -25.11 -10.16
C LEU A 243 0.56 -25.04 -9.52
N ALA A 244 0.16 -26.11 -8.85
CA ALA A 244 -1.03 -26.09 -8.00
C ALA A 244 -0.76 -25.31 -6.72
N ASN A 245 -1.81 -24.66 -6.17
CA ASN A 245 -1.73 -23.97 -4.87
C ASN A 245 -0.69 -22.83 -4.79
N LEU A 246 -0.55 -22.04 -5.86
CA LEU A 246 0.41 -20.92 -5.95
C LEU A 246 0.35 -19.96 -4.77
N ASN A 247 -0.84 -19.68 -4.23
CA ASN A 247 -1.02 -18.77 -3.11
C ASN A 247 -0.38 -19.31 -1.83
N TYR A 248 -0.51 -20.59 -1.54
CA TYR A 248 0.14 -21.24 -0.38
C TYR A 248 1.66 -21.27 -0.55
N LEU A 249 2.14 -21.58 -1.76
CA LEU A 249 3.58 -21.58 -2.04
C LEU A 249 4.16 -20.16 -1.94
N SER A 250 3.46 -19.14 -2.39
CA SER A 250 3.87 -17.74 -2.25
C SER A 250 3.98 -17.32 -0.78
N ILE A 251 3.02 -17.70 0.06
CA ILE A 251 3.06 -17.43 1.50
C ILE A 251 4.23 -18.15 2.14
N LEU A 252 4.46 -19.42 1.79
CA LEU A 252 5.57 -20.22 2.34
C LEU A 252 6.95 -19.64 1.99
N LEU A 253 7.09 -19.04 0.80
CA LEU A 253 8.35 -18.42 0.36
C LEU A 253 8.59 -17.05 0.99
N LEU A 254 7.56 -16.41 1.57
CA LEU A 254 7.66 -15.13 2.27
C LEU A 254 7.93 -15.27 3.77
N LEU A 255 7.79 -16.47 4.34
CA LEU A 255 8.07 -16.80 5.76
C LEU A 255 9.49 -17.30 5.95
#